data_7783dd78629c503d86861d96f25a40b8
#
_entry.id   7783dd78629c503d86861d96f25a40b8
#
_cell.length_a   1.000
_cell.length_b   1.000
_cell.length_c   1.000
_cell.angle_alpha   90.00
_cell.angle_beta   90.00
_cell.angle_gamma   90.00
#
_symmetry.space_group_name_H-M   'P 1'
#
loop_
_entity.id
_entity.type
_entity.pdbx_description
1 polymer ?
#
loop_
_entity_poly.entity_id
_entity_poly.type
_entity_poly.pdbx_seq_one_letter_code
_entity_poly.pdbx_strand_id
1 'polypeptide(L)'
;MIVDKIAVEHGQEIDKVAPWLQRHIQAMRMREVVEKLKKIYVPSAEEIVKYVGERYKRLRPRRRGLAGRREFEIKRLELVYNIVRDKLQKVLEMPRLEAMDEFHRRLIEEFIGAEVYEEALKRVRLAIKLARRFWDEYRVLIATSQSVEEAKKYRKEGCGRILSLVRRLDKHLKLLRRVREELVQTHVVSEGLPVVVVAGIPSAGKSTLISRLSTAKPEVAPYPFTTKNIIVGKVVFKNQIFYMVDTPGILERPMHQHNQIERKALVALTSLPDAILFLYDVSAERVQDVVYQTRLLEDIIRNIALKNGVKVVIAINKIDVADREALQKTYQYIEEIKKKYDSVVVGPYNISALKGIGVEQLLNELIKLLPSKG
;
A
#
# COMPACT_ATOMS: atom_id res chain seq x y z
N MET A 1 1.29 10.44 17.79
CA MET A 1 1.39 11.39 18.92
C MET A 1 0.27 11.24 19.94
N ILE A 2 -1.03 11.35 19.62
CA ILE A 2 -2.11 11.13 20.63
C ILE A 2 -2.27 9.65 20.94
N VAL A 3 -2.22 8.78 19.97
CA VAL A 3 -2.36 7.30 20.11
C VAL A 3 -1.12 6.70 20.80
N ASP A 4 0.09 7.19 20.51
CA ASP A 4 1.31 6.75 21.20
C ASP A 4 1.31 7.20 22.65
N LYS A 5 0.71 8.36 22.97
CA LYS A 5 0.51 8.80 24.35
C LYS A 5 -0.49 7.92 25.11
N ILE A 6 -1.60 7.53 24.47
CA ILE A 6 -2.62 6.67 25.10
C ILE A 6 -2.07 5.25 25.34
N ALA A 7 -1.28 4.70 24.40
CA ALA A 7 -0.63 3.39 24.55
C ALA A 7 0.47 3.40 25.62
N VAL A 8 1.22 4.49 25.75
CA VAL A 8 2.28 4.65 26.76
C VAL A 8 1.70 4.97 28.14
N GLU A 9 0.60 5.73 28.24
CA GLU A 9 -0.02 6.07 29.54
C GLU A 9 -0.74 4.91 30.22
N HIS A 10 -1.17 3.89 29.47
CA HIS A 10 -1.93 2.76 30.05
C HIS A 10 -1.18 1.42 30.09
N GLY A 11 0.10 1.35 29.69
CA GLY A 11 0.93 0.16 29.83
C GLY A 11 0.33 -1.15 29.31
N GLN A 12 -0.66 -1.07 28.39
CA GLN A 12 -1.35 -2.22 27.83
C GLN A 12 -0.77 -2.57 26.48
N GLU A 13 -0.35 -3.83 26.32
CA GLU A 13 -0.01 -4.41 25.03
C GLU A 13 -1.19 -4.19 24.04
N ILE A 14 -0.87 -3.74 22.84
CA ILE A 14 -1.87 -3.45 21.76
C ILE A 14 -2.79 -4.64 21.48
N ASP A 15 -2.35 -5.86 21.78
CA ASP A 15 -3.11 -7.11 21.63
C ASP A 15 -4.32 -7.23 22.58
N LYS A 16 -4.42 -6.40 23.62
CA LYS A 16 -5.54 -6.39 24.58
C LYS A 16 -6.58 -5.31 24.32
N VAL A 17 -6.37 -4.49 23.29
CA VAL A 17 -7.28 -3.41 22.93
C VAL A 17 -8.47 -3.97 22.15
N ALA A 18 -9.67 -3.40 22.38
CA ALA A 18 -10.89 -3.84 21.68
C ALA A 18 -10.69 -3.88 20.15
N PRO A 19 -11.20 -4.91 19.44
CA PRO A 19 -10.94 -5.12 18.00
C PRO A 19 -11.26 -3.91 17.12
N TRP A 20 -12.29 -3.13 17.47
CA TRP A 20 -12.66 -1.91 16.75
C TRP A 20 -11.58 -0.81 16.85
N LEU A 21 -10.92 -0.68 18.03
CA LEU A 21 -9.86 0.32 18.23
C LEU A 21 -8.57 -0.08 17.49
N GLN A 22 -8.23 -1.38 17.46
CA GLN A 22 -7.12 -1.89 16.65
C GLN A 22 -7.32 -1.55 15.17
N ARG A 23 -8.52 -1.78 14.63
CA ARG A 23 -8.87 -1.45 13.25
C ARG A 23 -8.84 0.04 12.97
N HIS A 24 -9.34 0.86 13.89
CA HIS A 24 -9.28 2.32 13.76
C HIS A 24 -7.83 2.84 13.72
N ILE A 25 -6.96 2.31 14.56
CA ILE A 25 -5.52 2.60 14.56
C ILE A 25 -4.89 2.19 13.23
N GLN A 26 -5.21 1.00 12.73
CA GLN A 26 -4.74 0.48 11.45
C GLN A 26 -5.13 1.41 10.29
N ALA A 27 -6.37 1.83 10.25
CA ALA A 27 -6.92 2.73 9.26
C ALA A 27 -6.26 4.13 9.30
N MET A 28 -6.04 4.67 10.50
CA MET A 28 -5.30 5.93 10.68
C MET A 28 -3.86 5.81 10.19
N ARG A 29 -3.16 4.72 10.52
CA ARG A 29 -1.79 4.45 10.04
C ARG A 29 -1.74 4.34 8.53
N MET A 30 -2.70 3.66 7.91
CA MET A 30 -2.79 3.52 6.46
C MET A 30 -2.88 4.88 5.77
N ARG A 31 -3.75 5.77 6.25
CA ARG A 31 -3.86 7.15 5.74
C ARG A 31 -2.57 7.94 5.96
N GLU A 32 -1.97 7.85 7.14
CA GLU A 32 -0.74 8.57 7.47
C GLU A 32 0.43 8.14 6.57
N VAL A 33 0.57 6.84 6.30
CA VAL A 33 1.59 6.29 5.40
C VAL A 33 1.45 6.89 4.01
N VAL A 34 0.26 6.87 3.42
CA VAL A 34 0.01 7.40 2.07
C VAL A 34 0.24 8.91 2.02
N GLU A 35 -0.28 9.68 2.97
CA GLU A 35 -0.09 11.13 3.01
C GLU A 35 1.38 11.52 3.19
N LYS A 36 2.14 10.75 3.94
CA LYS A 36 3.58 10.91 4.07
C LYS A 36 4.30 10.61 2.76
N LEU A 37 3.96 9.48 2.12
CA LEU A 37 4.56 9.06 0.85
C LEU A 37 4.28 10.05 -0.29
N LYS A 38 3.10 10.69 -0.33
CA LYS A 38 2.77 11.74 -1.31
C LYS A 38 3.75 12.91 -1.26
N LYS A 39 4.24 13.28 -0.07
CA LYS A 39 5.15 14.41 0.15
C LYS A 39 6.61 14.08 -0.13
N ILE A 40 6.98 12.81 -0.20
CA ILE A 40 8.35 12.37 -0.42
C ILE A 40 8.63 12.29 -1.91
N TYR A 41 9.71 12.93 -2.35
CA TYR A 41 10.26 12.75 -3.68
C TYR A 41 11.57 11.94 -3.60
N VAL A 42 11.62 10.81 -4.31
CA VAL A 42 12.81 9.96 -4.40
C VAL A 42 13.52 10.23 -5.73
N PRO A 43 14.63 11.00 -5.74
CA PRO A 43 15.36 11.28 -6.96
C PRO A 43 16.16 10.07 -7.45
N SER A 44 16.41 9.97 -8.77
CA SER A 44 17.42 9.05 -9.30
C SER A 44 18.83 9.59 -9.02
N ALA A 45 19.84 8.71 -9.13
CA ALA A 45 21.24 9.14 -9.00
C ALA A 45 21.60 10.18 -10.06
N GLU A 46 21.09 10.03 -11.28
CA GLU A 46 21.33 10.95 -12.38
C GLU A 46 20.75 12.34 -12.11
N GLU A 47 19.51 12.41 -11.60
CA GLU A 47 18.87 13.66 -11.23
C GLU A 47 19.66 14.41 -10.14
N ILE A 48 20.18 13.70 -9.14
CA ILE A 48 21.04 14.31 -8.11
C ILE A 48 22.32 14.86 -8.73
N VAL A 49 23.00 14.09 -9.56
CA VAL A 49 24.25 14.50 -10.22
C VAL A 49 24.03 15.70 -11.15
N LYS A 50 22.97 15.67 -11.94
CA LYS A 50 22.58 16.80 -12.82
C LYS A 50 22.32 18.07 -12.02
N TYR A 51 21.52 17.96 -10.95
CA TYR A 51 21.21 19.11 -10.08
C TYR A 51 22.46 19.69 -9.42
N VAL A 52 23.40 18.84 -8.96
CA VAL A 52 24.71 19.26 -8.47
C VAL A 52 25.45 20.03 -9.55
N GLY A 53 25.54 19.51 -10.78
CA GLY A 53 26.25 20.13 -11.89
C GLY A 53 25.72 21.53 -12.25
N GLU A 54 24.40 21.70 -12.27
CA GLU A 54 23.75 22.99 -12.54
C GLU A 54 24.07 24.03 -11.46
N ARG A 55 23.98 23.65 -10.19
CA ARG A 55 24.29 24.56 -9.08
C ARG A 55 25.79 24.87 -8.98
N TYR A 56 26.62 23.89 -9.25
CA TYR A 56 28.06 23.99 -9.24
C TYR A 56 28.59 25.01 -10.26
N LYS A 57 28.03 25.05 -11.45
CA LYS A 57 28.38 26.02 -12.53
C LYS A 57 28.11 27.48 -12.16
N ARG A 58 27.21 27.74 -11.21
CA ARG A 58 26.82 29.10 -10.79
C ARG A 58 27.77 29.70 -9.75
N LEU A 59 28.64 28.90 -9.12
CA LEU A 59 29.57 29.40 -8.10
C LEU A 59 30.69 30.21 -8.74
N ARG A 60 31.03 31.34 -8.15
CA ARG A 60 32.12 32.23 -8.55
C ARG A 60 33.03 32.53 -7.35
N PRO A 61 34.35 32.64 -7.55
CA PRO A 61 35.28 33.06 -6.49
C PRO A 61 35.04 34.52 -6.12
N ARG A 62 35.09 34.81 -4.83
CA ARG A 62 34.91 36.19 -4.32
C ARG A 62 36.21 36.88 -3.98
N ARG A 63 37.26 36.12 -3.59
CA ARG A 63 38.54 36.61 -3.14
C ARG A 63 39.68 36.10 -4.02
N ARG A 64 40.74 36.92 -4.14
CA ARG A 64 41.97 36.55 -4.86
C ARG A 64 42.99 35.91 -3.90
N GLY A 65 44.07 35.37 -4.45
CA GLY A 65 45.16 34.70 -3.72
C GLY A 65 44.84 33.27 -3.24
N LEU A 66 45.82 32.64 -2.62
CA LEU A 66 45.73 31.23 -2.23
C LEU A 66 44.62 31.02 -1.18
N ALA A 67 44.51 31.86 -0.17
CA ALA A 67 43.46 31.77 0.85
C ALA A 67 42.04 31.88 0.25
N GLY A 68 41.83 32.86 -0.62
CA GLY A 68 40.53 33.02 -1.30
C GLY A 68 40.19 31.83 -2.22
N ARG A 69 41.20 31.23 -2.86
CA ARG A 69 41.02 30.03 -3.66
C ARG A 69 40.70 28.80 -2.82
N ARG A 70 41.38 28.57 -1.71
CA ARG A 70 41.04 27.49 -0.72
C ARG A 70 39.60 27.61 -0.26
N GLU A 71 39.19 28.81 0.17
CA GLU A 71 37.79 29.07 0.56
C GLU A 71 36.79 28.73 -0.55
N PHE A 72 37.11 29.10 -1.79
CA PHE A 72 36.25 28.81 -2.92
C PHE A 72 36.12 27.32 -3.21
N GLU A 73 37.23 26.58 -3.19
CA GLU A 73 37.21 25.11 -3.43
C GLU A 73 36.48 24.38 -2.28
N ILE A 74 36.60 24.85 -1.02
CA ILE A 74 35.80 24.33 0.10
C ILE A 74 34.31 24.57 -0.14
N LYS A 75 33.88 25.78 -0.55
CA LYS A 75 32.48 26.09 -0.88
C LYS A 75 31.92 25.20 -1.99
N ARG A 76 32.74 24.88 -2.97
CA ARG A 76 32.36 23.96 -4.05
C ARG A 76 32.12 22.51 -3.54
N LEU A 77 33.01 22.01 -2.67
CA LEU A 77 32.87 20.71 -2.03
C LEU A 77 31.63 20.69 -1.10
N GLU A 78 31.43 21.76 -0.33
CA GLU A 78 30.30 21.93 0.59
C GLU A 78 28.96 21.92 -0.17
N LEU A 79 28.88 22.61 -1.31
CA LEU A 79 27.69 22.57 -2.14
C LEU A 79 27.32 21.15 -2.55
N VAL A 80 28.32 20.37 -3.01
CA VAL A 80 28.11 18.98 -3.42
C VAL A 80 27.61 18.13 -2.26
N TYR A 81 28.28 18.25 -1.10
CA TYR A 81 27.90 17.53 0.11
C TYR A 81 26.49 17.89 0.57
N ASN A 82 26.15 19.17 0.69
CA ASN A 82 24.86 19.61 1.18
C ASN A 82 23.72 19.14 0.26
N ILE A 83 23.88 19.27 -1.06
CA ILE A 83 22.87 18.80 -2.02
C ILE A 83 22.65 17.28 -1.87
N VAL A 84 23.74 16.50 -1.83
CA VAL A 84 23.65 15.04 -1.71
C VAL A 84 23.00 14.66 -0.38
N ARG A 85 23.46 15.24 0.73
CA ARG A 85 22.88 15.02 2.05
C ARG A 85 21.38 15.33 2.07
N ASP A 86 20.98 16.52 1.64
CA ASP A 86 19.60 16.99 1.73
C ASP A 86 18.65 16.16 0.86
N LYS A 87 19.09 15.79 -0.36
CA LYS A 87 18.31 14.92 -1.24
C LYS A 87 18.16 13.50 -0.69
N LEU A 88 19.22 12.90 -0.17
CA LEU A 88 19.18 11.57 0.42
C LEU A 88 18.44 11.54 1.77
N GLN A 89 18.51 12.62 2.54
CA GLN A 89 17.82 12.74 3.83
C GLN A 89 16.30 12.72 3.65
N LYS A 90 15.80 13.36 2.58
CA LYS A 90 14.37 13.28 2.20
C LYS A 90 13.93 11.86 1.83
N VAL A 91 14.81 11.06 1.23
CA VAL A 91 14.51 9.64 0.95
C VAL A 91 14.36 8.84 2.24
N LEU A 92 15.11 9.18 3.31
CA LEU A 92 14.99 8.52 4.61
C LEU A 92 13.72 8.89 5.40
N GLU A 93 12.92 9.84 4.90
CA GLU A 93 11.58 10.11 5.41
C GLU A 93 10.58 8.99 5.04
N MET A 94 10.92 8.09 4.09
CA MET A 94 10.12 6.90 3.80
C MET A 94 9.92 6.08 5.08
N PRO A 95 8.68 5.60 5.33
CA PRO A 95 8.37 4.86 6.53
C PRO A 95 9.13 3.53 6.57
N ARG A 96 9.58 3.10 7.75
CA ARG A 96 10.09 1.75 7.98
C ARG A 96 8.92 0.77 8.00
N LEU A 97 9.17 -0.51 7.75
CA LEU A 97 8.14 -1.54 7.75
C LEU A 97 7.35 -1.60 9.07
N GLU A 98 8.02 -1.43 10.20
CA GLU A 98 7.43 -1.43 11.54
C GLU A 98 6.43 -0.28 11.77
N ALA A 99 6.63 0.84 11.06
CA ALA A 99 5.78 2.03 11.15
C ALA A 99 4.63 2.01 10.13
N MET A 100 4.53 0.98 9.28
CA MET A 100 3.46 0.84 8.30
C MET A 100 2.28 0.08 8.91
N ASP A 101 1.10 0.29 8.36
CA ASP A 101 -0.04 -0.60 8.54
C ASP A 101 0.22 -1.96 7.89
N GLU A 102 -0.59 -2.94 8.27
CA GLU A 102 -0.41 -4.33 7.83
C GLU A 102 -0.53 -4.50 6.31
N PHE A 103 -1.45 -3.76 5.67
CA PHE A 103 -1.65 -3.87 4.22
C PHE A 103 -0.43 -3.40 3.43
N HIS A 104 0.10 -2.21 3.71
CA HIS A 104 1.30 -1.70 3.04
C HIS A 104 2.53 -2.53 3.36
N ARG A 105 2.67 -3.01 4.61
CA ARG A 105 3.74 -3.91 4.99
C ARG A 105 3.71 -5.19 4.17
N ARG A 106 2.57 -5.87 4.09
CA ARG A 106 2.41 -7.09 3.28
C ARG A 106 2.66 -6.86 1.80
N LEU A 107 2.25 -5.73 1.24
CA LEU A 107 2.59 -5.38 -0.14
C LEU A 107 4.10 -5.35 -0.37
N ILE A 108 4.86 -4.73 0.52
CA ILE A 108 6.33 -4.69 0.41
C ILE A 108 6.93 -6.08 0.62
N GLU A 109 6.51 -6.81 1.65
CA GLU A 109 7.02 -8.15 1.97
C GLU A 109 6.84 -9.11 0.79
N GLU A 110 5.66 -9.12 0.19
CA GLU A 110 5.32 -10.05 -0.90
C GLU A 110 5.97 -9.67 -2.25
N PHE A 111 5.99 -8.39 -2.61
CA PHE A 111 6.42 -7.97 -3.94
C PHE A 111 7.88 -7.54 -4.02
N ILE A 112 8.44 -7.06 -2.94
CA ILE A 112 9.81 -6.53 -2.87
C ILE A 112 10.71 -7.42 -2.00
N GLY A 113 10.20 -7.88 -0.87
CA GLY A 113 10.94 -8.51 0.22
C GLY A 113 11.30 -7.49 1.31
N ALA A 114 10.99 -7.83 2.58
CA ALA A 114 11.26 -6.99 3.73
C ALA A 114 12.74 -6.58 3.83
N GLU A 115 13.63 -7.56 3.71
CA GLU A 115 15.08 -7.34 3.79
C GLU A 115 15.61 -6.42 2.68
N VAL A 116 15.08 -6.58 1.45
CA VAL A 116 15.49 -5.77 0.28
C VAL A 116 15.11 -4.31 0.48
N TYR A 117 13.91 -4.05 1.01
CA TYR A 117 13.45 -2.69 1.32
C TYR A 117 14.28 -2.04 2.42
N GLU A 118 14.46 -2.71 3.56
CA GLU A 118 15.23 -2.19 4.70
C GLU A 118 16.72 -2.00 4.34
N GLU A 119 17.30 -2.92 3.57
CA GLU A 119 18.68 -2.77 3.09
C GLU A 119 18.82 -1.55 2.17
N ALA A 120 17.82 -1.25 1.32
CA ALA A 120 17.86 -0.06 0.49
C ALA A 120 17.90 1.24 1.36
N LEU A 121 17.07 1.33 2.39
CA LEU A 121 17.10 2.46 3.34
C LEU A 121 18.41 2.54 4.11
N LYS A 122 18.96 1.39 4.54
CA LYS A 122 20.24 1.29 5.22
C LYS A 122 21.38 1.78 4.34
N ARG A 123 21.39 1.42 3.04
CA ARG A 123 22.39 1.90 2.07
C ARG A 123 22.34 3.41 1.86
N VAL A 124 21.14 3.99 1.80
CA VAL A 124 20.99 5.46 1.74
C VAL A 124 21.57 6.13 3.00
N ARG A 125 21.26 5.60 4.19
CA ARG A 125 21.79 6.10 5.46
C ARG A 125 23.31 6.02 5.53
N LEU A 126 23.87 4.89 5.09
CA LEU A 126 25.32 4.70 5.04
C LEU A 126 25.99 5.69 4.07
N ALA A 127 25.38 5.94 2.89
CA ALA A 127 25.92 6.90 1.94
C ALA A 127 25.96 8.34 2.50
N ILE A 128 24.95 8.75 3.26
CA ILE A 128 24.97 10.05 3.94
C ILE A 128 26.14 10.12 4.95
N LYS A 129 26.32 9.06 5.75
CA LYS A 129 27.41 8.97 6.74
C LYS A 129 28.78 9.04 6.05
N LEU A 130 28.99 8.31 4.95
CA LEU A 130 30.23 8.34 4.18
C LEU A 130 30.45 9.68 3.46
N ALA A 131 29.39 10.30 2.93
CA ALA A 131 29.49 11.63 2.34
C ALA A 131 29.95 12.68 3.36
N ARG A 132 29.47 12.60 4.60
CA ARG A 132 29.93 13.44 5.71
C ARG A 132 31.41 13.23 6.00
N ARG A 133 31.84 11.96 6.10
CA ARG A 133 33.26 11.64 6.32
C ARG A 133 34.15 12.20 5.20
N PHE A 134 33.76 12.05 3.93
CA PHE A 134 34.52 12.64 2.82
C PHE A 134 34.51 14.16 2.83
N TRP A 135 33.40 14.79 3.19
CA TRP A 135 33.36 16.23 3.40
C TRP A 135 34.38 16.67 4.47
N ASP A 136 34.38 16.06 5.65
CA ASP A 136 35.25 16.44 6.75
C ASP A 136 36.74 16.23 6.39
N GLU A 137 37.09 15.11 5.75
CA GLU A 137 38.45 14.77 5.28
C GLU A 137 38.95 15.79 4.23
N TYR A 138 38.21 15.95 3.15
CA TYR A 138 38.69 16.77 2.04
C TYR A 138 38.62 18.28 2.33
N ARG A 139 37.74 18.72 3.20
CA ARG A 139 37.73 20.12 3.68
C ARG A 139 39.06 20.46 4.35
N VAL A 140 39.60 19.60 5.20
CA VAL A 140 40.90 19.80 5.84
C VAL A 140 42.02 19.81 4.82
N LEU A 141 42.07 18.83 3.90
CA LEU A 141 43.10 18.77 2.85
C LEU A 141 43.12 20.03 1.99
N ILE A 142 41.94 20.56 1.61
CA ILE A 142 41.84 21.81 0.85
C ILE A 142 42.34 23.00 1.68
N ALA A 143 41.96 23.05 2.96
CA ALA A 143 42.38 24.15 3.84
C ALA A 143 43.90 24.23 4.08
N THR A 144 44.57 23.09 4.11
CA THR A 144 46.02 22.95 4.35
C THR A 144 46.87 22.87 3.06
N SER A 145 46.26 22.88 1.87
CA SER A 145 46.96 22.77 0.60
C SER A 145 48.02 23.86 0.40
N GLN A 146 49.17 23.53 -0.20
CA GLN A 146 50.27 24.49 -0.39
C GLN A 146 50.14 25.29 -1.71
N SER A 147 49.27 24.83 -2.63
CA SER A 147 49.05 25.49 -3.94
C SER A 147 47.59 25.51 -4.32
N VAL A 148 47.24 26.36 -5.30
CA VAL A 148 45.89 26.41 -5.89
C VAL A 148 45.55 25.12 -6.63
N GLU A 149 46.57 24.52 -7.27
CA GLU A 149 46.48 23.28 -8.02
C GLU A 149 46.16 22.12 -7.08
N GLU A 150 46.82 22.05 -5.95
CA GLU A 150 46.60 21.06 -4.91
C GLU A 150 45.20 21.21 -4.32
N ALA A 151 44.75 22.41 -3.98
CA ALA A 151 43.38 22.68 -3.52
C ALA A 151 42.32 22.21 -4.54
N LYS A 152 42.52 22.46 -5.82
CA LYS A 152 41.63 21.98 -6.90
C LYS A 152 41.63 20.46 -7.02
N LYS A 153 42.81 19.81 -6.86
CA LYS A 153 42.92 18.36 -6.88
C LYS A 153 42.13 17.72 -5.77
N TYR A 154 42.31 18.13 -4.51
CA TYR A 154 41.59 17.60 -3.37
C TYR A 154 40.08 17.83 -3.48
N ARG A 155 39.64 19.01 -3.92
CA ARG A 155 38.23 19.27 -4.18
C ARG A 155 37.69 18.32 -5.25
N LYS A 156 38.40 18.09 -6.37
CA LYS A 156 37.96 17.19 -7.45
C LYS A 156 37.81 15.76 -6.93
N GLU A 157 38.75 15.29 -6.14
CA GLU A 157 38.73 13.97 -5.51
C GLU A 157 37.55 13.84 -4.54
N GLY A 158 37.39 14.78 -3.60
CA GLY A 158 36.31 14.79 -2.62
C GLY A 158 34.91 14.80 -3.27
N CYS A 159 34.70 15.70 -4.25
CA CYS A 159 33.46 15.73 -5.02
C CYS A 159 33.23 14.41 -5.77
N GLY A 160 34.28 13.85 -6.38
CA GLY A 160 34.23 12.58 -7.10
C GLY A 160 33.82 11.42 -6.18
N ARG A 161 34.38 11.33 -4.97
CA ARG A 161 34.01 10.32 -3.96
C ARG A 161 32.57 10.46 -3.52
N ILE A 162 32.11 11.68 -3.18
CA ILE A 162 30.72 11.93 -2.77
C ILE A 162 29.75 11.54 -3.90
N LEU A 163 30.00 11.99 -5.14
CA LEU A 163 29.12 11.65 -6.27
C LEU A 163 29.16 10.17 -6.65
N SER A 164 30.29 9.49 -6.41
CA SER A 164 30.39 8.05 -6.61
C SER A 164 29.47 7.26 -5.64
N LEU A 165 29.28 7.72 -4.39
CA LEU A 165 28.29 7.13 -3.49
C LEU A 165 26.88 7.20 -4.08
N VAL A 166 26.50 8.37 -4.61
CA VAL A 166 25.19 8.57 -5.24
C VAL A 166 24.99 7.60 -6.42
N ARG A 167 25.98 7.46 -7.31
CA ARG A 167 25.89 6.54 -8.45
C ARG A 167 25.73 5.08 -8.01
N ARG A 168 26.42 4.67 -6.95
CA ARG A 168 26.28 3.30 -6.38
C ARG A 168 24.92 3.04 -5.75
N LEU A 169 24.18 4.10 -5.36
CA LEU A 169 22.83 3.99 -4.83
C LEU A 169 21.75 3.85 -5.92
N ASP A 170 22.06 4.02 -7.20
CA ASP A 170 21.06 4.16 -8.27
C ASP A 170 19.97 3.07 -8.24
N LYS A 171 20.39 1.81 -8.12
CA LYS A 171 19.44 0.70 -8.05
C LYS A 171 18.53 0.76 -6.79
N HIS A 172 19.06 1.21 -5.65
CA HIS A 172 18.28 1.33 -4.41
C HIS A 172 17.31 2.52 -4.47
N LEU A 173 17.75 3.64 -5.06
CA LEU A 173 16.89 4.80 -5.28
C LEU A 173 15.76 4.49 -6.25
N LYS A 174 16.03 3.76 -7.34
CA LYS A 174 15.01 3.28 -8.29
C LYS A 174 14.00 2.35 -7.61
N LEU A 175 14.47 1.43 -6.76
CA LEU A 175 13.61 0.55 -5.98
C LEU A 175 12.69 1.36 -5.05
N LEU A 176 13.26 2.26 -4.24
CA LEU A 176 12.50 3.08 -3.29
C LEU A 176 11.51 4.02 -3.99
N ARG A 177 11.88 4.56 -5.17
CA ARG A 177 10.96 5.34 -6.03
C ARG A 177 9.78 4.49 -6.45
N ARG A 178 10.02 3.29 -7.00
CA ARG A 178 8.96 2.36 -7.41
C ARG A 178 8.05 2.02 -6.24
N VAL A 179 8.60 1.64 -5.08
CA VAL A 179 7.80 1.35 -3.89
C VAL A 179 6.91 2.54 -3.52
N ARG A 180 7.48 3.75 -3.50
CA ARG A 180 6.72 4.97 -3.20
C ARG A 180 5.58 5.20 -4.20
N GLU A 181 5.84 5.08 -5.51
CA GLU A 181 4.86 5.27 -6.57
C GLU A 181 3.72 4.27 -6.46
N GLU A 182 4.03 3.00 -6.26
CA GLU A 182 3.05 1.92 -6.11
C GLU A 182 2.18 2.09 -4.84
N LEU A 183 2.80 2.41 -3.70
CA LEU A 183 2.04 2.56 -2.46
C LEU A 183 1.16 3.82 -2.45
N VAL A 184 1.55 4.89 -3.14
CA VAL A 184 0.69 6.08 -3.27
C VAL A 184 -0.60 5.77 -4.02
N GLN A 185 -0.62 4.79 -4.92
CA GLN A 185 -1.83 4.37 -5.63
C GLN A 185 -2.91 3.77 -4.73
N THR A 186 -2.55 3.34 -3.52
CA THR A 186 -3.51 2.80 -2.54
C THR A 186 -4.38 3.86 -1.87
N HIS A 187 -4.22 5.15 -2.23
CA HIS A 187 -4.95 6.27 -1.60
C HIS A 187 -6.47 6.08 -1.58
N VAL A 188 -7.03 5.38 -2.57
CA VAL A 188 -8.47 5.14 -2.73
C VAL A 188 -9.07 4.35 -1.56
N VAL A 189 -8.28 3.45 -0.96
CA VAL A 189 -8.72 2.64 0.20
C VAL A 189 -8.13 3.12 1.53
N SER A 190 -7.35 4.20 1.51
CA SER A 190 -6.57 4.68 2.67
C SER A 190 -7.27 5.75 3.52
N GLU A 191 -8.53 6.07 3.25
CA GLU A 191 -9.27 7.09 4.02
C GLU A 191 -9.64 6.64 5.45
N GLY A 192 -9.30 5.41 5.82
CA GLY A 192 -9.60 4.89 7.15
C GLY A 192 -11.07 4.52 7.36
N LEU A 193 -11.81 4.32 6.29
CA LEU A 193 -13.17 3.81 6.31
C LEU A 193 -13.17 2.28 6.33
N PRO A 194 -14.19 1.63 6.92
CA PRO A 194 -14.37 0.19 6.82
C PRO A 194 -14.40 -0.28 5.36
N VAL A 195 -13.90 -1.48 5.11
CA VAL A 195 -13.80 -2.06 3.77
C VAL A 195 -14.57 -3.38 3.70
N VAL A 196 -15.52 -3.46 2.77
CA VAL A 196 -16.19 -4.70 2.37
C VAL A 196 -15.62 -5.15 1.03
N VAL A 197 -14.90 -6.28 1.03
CA VAL A 197 -14.40 -6.86 -0.22
C VAL A 197 -15.46 -7.75 -0.83
N VAL A 198 -15.78 -7.53 -2.11
CA VAL A 198 -16.79 -8.28 -2.85
C VAL A 198 -16.13 -9.39 -3.65
N ALA A 199 -16.54 -10.62 -3.41
CA ALA A 199 -16.02 -11.82 -4.04
C ALA A 199 -17.11 -12.60 -4.79
N GLY A 200 -16.72 -13.48 -5.70
CA GLY A 200 -17.61 -14.31 -6.51
C GLY A 200 -17.11 -14.42 -7.93
N ILE A 201 -17.70 -15.33 -8.70
CA ILE A 201 -17.29 -15.61 -10.08
C ILE A 201 -17.39 -14.38 -11.01
N PRO A 202 -16.72 -14.39 -12.17
CA PRO A 202 -16.95 -13.36 -13.19
C PRO A 202 -18.45 -13.27 -13.53
N SER A 203 -18.93 -12.07 -13.80
CA SER A 203 -20.34 -11.78 -14.14
C SER A 203 -21.37 -12.06 -13.03
N ALA A 204 -20.97 -12.39 -11.81
CA ALA A 204 -21.89 -12.57 -10.66
C ALA A 204 -22.64 -11.28 -10.26
N GLY A 205 -22.30 -10.13 -10.84
CA GLY A 205 -22.96 -8.85 -10.57
C GLY A 205 -22.24 -7.99 -9.50
N LYS A 206 -20.98 -8.28 -9.18
CA LYS A 206 -20.17 -7.52 -8.21
C LYS A 206 -20.11 -6.03 -8.54
N SER A 207 -19.62 -5.70 -9.71
CA SER A 207 -19.48 -4.31 -10.16
C SER A 207 -20.83 -3.61 -10.32
N THR A 208 -21.89 -4.35 -10.69
CA THR A 208 -23.26 -3.83 -10.76
C THR A 208 -23.75 -3.44 -9.36
N LEU A 209 -23.53 -4.30 -8.37
CA LEU A 209 -23.91 -4.02 -6.98
C LEU A 209 -23.15 -2.81 -6.44
N ILE A 210 -21.84 -2.75 -6.64
CA ILE A 210 -21.02 -1.62 -6.22
C ILE A 210 -21.48 -0.32 -6.88
N SER A 211 -21.72 -0.33 -8.19
CA SER A 211 -22.18 0.86 -8.91
C SER A 211 -23.56 1.34 -8.43
N ARG A 212 -24.44 0.43 -8.07
CA ARG A 212 -25.77 0.77 -7.52
C ARG A 212 -25.70 1.39 -6.14
N LEU A 213 -24.80 0.89 -5.28
CA LEU A 213 -24.71 1.29 -3.88
C LEU A 213 -23.80 2.49 -3.66
N SER A 214 -22.92 2.78 -4.58
CA SER A 214 -22.00 3.91 -4.48
C SER A 214 -22.73 5.24 -4.59
N THR A 215 -22.37 6.18 -3.72
CA THR A 215 -22.89 7.56 -3.72
C THR A 215 -22.34 8.40 -4.87
N ALA A 216 -21.24 7.97 -5.50
CA ALA A 216 -20.65 8.54 -6.69
C ALA A 216 -20.22 7.41 -7.63
N LYS A 217 -19.77 7.75 -8.85
CA LYS A 217 -19.21 6.77 -9.77
C LYS A 217 -18.05 6.05 -9.11
N PRO A 218 -18.04 4.69 -9.07
CA PRO A 218 -16.92 3.93 -8.50
C PRO A 218 -15.60 4.28 -9.16
N GLU A 219 -14.55 4.39 -8.36
CA GLU A 219 -13.21 4.66 -8.83
C GLU A 219 -12.52 3.37 -9.26
N VAL A 220 -11.89 3.39 -10.43
CA VAL A 220 -11.04 2.30 -10.90
C VAL A 220 -9.60 2.68 -10.62
N ALA A 221 -8.95 1.94 -9.73
CA ALA A 221 -7.56 2.18 -9.35
C ALA A 221 -6.69 0.97 -9.64
N PRO A 222 -5.41 1.16 -10.01
CA PRO A 222 -4.48 0.05 -10.16
C PRO A 222 -4.21 -0.60 -8.80
N TYR A 223 -4.14 -1.94 -8.79
CA TYR A 223 -3.70 -2.66 -7.61
C TYR A 223 -2.16 -2.70 -7.60
N PRO A 224 -1.50 -2.23 -6.52
CA PRO A 224 -0.06 -2.03 -6.48
C PRO A 224 0.75 -3.26 -6.91
N PHE A 225 1.83 -3.05 -7.64
CA PHE A 225 2.76 -4.06 -8.16
C PHE A 225 2.14 -5.09 -9.13
N THR A 226 0.92 -4.86 -9.60
CA THR A 226 0.20 -5.76 -10.52
C THR A 226 -0.28 -5.03 -11.77
N THR A 227 -0.76 -5.79 -12.75
CA THR A 227 -1.47 -5.25 -13.92
C THR A 227 -2.99 -5.26 -13.73
N LYS A 228 -3.47 -5.57 -12.53
CA LYS A 228 -4.90 -5.62 -12.20
C LYS A 228 -5.38 -4.29 -11.67
N ASN A 229 -6.66 -4.03 -11.87
CA ASN A 229 -7.35 -2.90 -11.27
C ASN A 229 -8.32 -3.38 -10.21
N ILE A 230 -8.58 -2.53 -9.24
CA ILE A 230 -9.68 -2.67 -8.28
C ILE A 230 -10.75 -1.63 -8.59
N ILE A 231 -11.98 -1.94 -8.26
CA ILE A 231 -13.11 -1.02 -8.36
C ILE A 231 -13.55 -0.69 -6.94
N VAL A 232 -13.50 0.58 -6.58
CA VAL A 232 -13.81 1.05 -5.23
C VAL A 232 -15.02 1.95 -5.27
N GLY A 233 -16.07 1.55 -4.56
CA GLY A 233 -17.29 2.33 -4.40
C GLY A 233 -17.45 2.80 -2.97
N LYS A 234 -17.68 4.10 -2.76
CA LYS A 234 -17.99 4.68 -1.45
C LYS A 234 -19.48 4.57 -1.20
N VAL A 235 -19.86 3.85 -0.17
CA VAL A 235 -21.25 3.60 0.20
C VAL A 235 -21.58 4.43 1.45
N VAL A 236 -22.69 5.14 1.39
CA VAL A 236 -23.30 5.83 2.54
C VAL A 236 -24.64 5.18 2.79
N PHE A 237 -24.79 4.51 3.92
CA PHE A 237 -26.04 3.87 4.27
C PHE A 237 -26.36 4.12 5.75
N LYS A 238 -27.52 4.70 6.02
CA LYS A 238 -27.88 5.23 7.35
C LYS A 238 -26.77 6.17 7.81
N ASN A 239 -26.21 5.99 8.99
CA ASN A 239 -25.15 6.84 9.54
C ASN A 239 -23.74 6.25 9.36
N GLN A 240 -23.60 5.24 8.49
CA GLN A 240 -22.30 4.59 8.24
C GLN A 240 -21.79 4.89 6.82
N ILE A 241 -20.47 5.06 6.74
CA ILE A 241 -19.73 5.24 5.48
C ILE A 241 -18.68 4.15 5.41
N PHE A 242 -18.63 3.41 4.30
CA PHE A 242 -17.66 2.35 4.08
C PHE A 242 -17.30 2.21 2.60
N TYR A 243 -16.24 1.52 2.30
CA TYR A 243 -15.88 1.14 0.94
C TYR A 243 -16.35 -0.26 0.59
N MET A 244 -16.85 -0.42 -0.62
CA MET A 244 -17.00 -1.71 -1.28
C MET A 244 -15.93 -1.84 -2.36
N VAL A 245 -15.17 -2.93 -2.32
CA VAL A 245 -14.02 -3.15 -3.21
C VAL A 245 -14.24 -4.42 -4.02
N ASP A 246 -14.33 -4.30 -5.35
CA ASP A 246 -14.26 -5.42 -6.28
C ASP A 246 -12.82 -5.58 -6.78
N THR A 247 -12.38 -6.82 -6.85
CA THR A 247 -11.01 -7.19 -7.26
C THR A 247 -11.05 -8.14 -8.44
N PRO A 248 -11.35 -7.64 -9.65
CA PRO A 248 -11.51 -8.49 -10.83
C PRO A 248 -10.28 -9.37 -11.09
N GLY A 249 -10.54 -10.67 -11.27
CA GLY A 249 -9.50 -11.67 -11.52
C GLY A 249 -8.63 -12.03 -10.29
N ILE A 250 -8.93 -11.50 -9.08
CA ILE A 250 -8.22 -11.88 -7.85
C ILE A 250 -9.12 -12.76 -6.95
N LEU A 251 -10.37 -12.39 -6.71
CA LEU A 251 -11.32 -13.18 -5.89
C LEU A 251 -12.44 -13.81 -6.73
N GLU A 252 -12.13 -14.18 -7.96
CA GLU A 252 -13.07 -14.78 -8.92
C GLU A 252 -12.81 -16.26 -9.21
N ARG A 253 -11.70 -16.80 -8.68
CA ARG A 253 -11.28 -18.19 -8.86
C ARG A 253 -10.48 -18.70 -7.65
N PRO A 254 -10.43 -20.01 -7.40
CA PRO A 254 -9.69 -20.59 -6.27
C PRO A 254 -8.18 -20.30 -6.32
N MET A 255 -7.55 -20.26 -5.16
CA MET A 255 -6.14 -19.87 -4.98
C MET A 255 -5.15 -20.67 -5.84
N HIS A 256 -5.42 -21.99 -6.05
CA HIS A 256 -4.52 -22.84 -6.84
C HIS A 256 -4.47 -22.47 -8.33
N GLN A 257 -5.46 -21.72 -8.83
CA GLN A 257 -5.54 -21.27 -10.22
C GLN A 257 -4.85 -19.92 -10.46
N HIS A 258 -4.31 -19.29 -9.41
CA HIS A 258 -3.61 -18.00 -9.52
C HIS A 258 -2.15 -18.18 -9.90
N ASN A 259 -1.64 -17.26 -10.74
CA ASN A 259 -0.21 -17.13 -10.97
C ASN A 259 0.50 -16.54 -9.73
N GLN A 260 1.84 -16.52 -9.76
CA GLN A 260 2.63 -16.08 -8.60
C GLN A 260 2.33 -14.63 -8.18
N ILE A 261 2.12 -13.72 -9.15
CA ILE A 261 1.84 -12.30 -8.89
C ILE A 261 0.45 -12.16 -8.25
N GLU A 262 -0.55 -12.86 -8.77
CA GLU A 262 -1.91 -12.85 -8.23
C GLU A 262 -1.99 -13.44 -6.83
N ARG A 263 -1.20 -14.48 -6.52
CA ARG A 263 -1.11 -15.03 -5.14
C ARG A 263 -0.55 -14.00 -4.17
N LYS A 264 0.49 -13.27 -4.55
CA LYS A 264 1.06 -12.18 -3.74
C LYS A 264 0.04 -11.06 -3.52
N ALA A 265 -0.68 -10.66 -4.57
CA ALA A 265 -1.76 -9.68 -4.49
C ALA A 265 -2.85 -10.15 -3.52
N LEU A 266 -3.25 -11.42 -3.61
CA LEU A 266 -4.24 -12.00 -2.72
C LEU A 266 -3.78 -11.97 -1.26
N VAL A 267 -2.53 -12.35 -0.96
CA VAL A 267 -1.99 -12.31 0.41
C VAL A 267 -2.04 -10.91 0.99
N ALA A 268 -1.64 -9.88 0.23
CA ALA A 268 -1.73 -8.50 0.69
C ALA A 268 -3.20 -8.06 0.88
N LEU A 269 -4.08 -8.42 -0.06
CA LEU A 269 -5.50 -8.10 0.01
C LEU A 269 -6.19 -8.68 1.24
N THR A 270 -5.72 -9.83 1.75
CA THR A 270 -6.34 -10.49 2.92
C THR A 270 -6.33 -9.63 4.18
N SER A 271 -5.45 -8.65 4.29
CA SER A 271 -5.39 -7.73 5.44
C SER A 271 -6.31 -6.50 5.31
N LEU A 272 -6.98 -6.34 4.17
CA LEU A 272 -7.79 -5.16 3.89
C LEU A 272 -9.24 -5.25 4.43
N PRO A 273 -9.99 -6.39 4.30
CA PRO A 273 -11.42 -6.41 4.57
C PRO A 273 -11.78 -6.41 6.05
N ASP A 274 -12.82 -5.64 6.39
CA ASP A 274 -13.57 -5.74 7.64
C ASP A 274 -14.70 -6.77 7.54
N ALA A 275 -15.22 -6.98 6.32
CA ALA A 275 -16.13 -8.04 5.97
C ALA A 275 -15.93 -8.46 4.51
N ILE A 276 -16.30 -9.70 4.18
CA ILE A 276 -16.32 -10.20 2.80
C ILE A 276 -17.77 -10.41 2.40
N LEU A 277 -18.15 -9.91 1.23
CA LEU A 277 -19.44 -10.19 0.60
C LEU A 277 -19.24 -11.16 -0.55
N PHE A 278 -19.73 -12.37 -0.42
CA PHE A 278 -19.69 -13.37 -1.49
C PHE A 278 -21.01 -13.39 -2.28
N LEU A 279 -20.92 -13.20 -3.61
CA LEU A 279 -22.08 -13.21 -4.50
C LEU A 279 -22.15 -14.52 -5.28
N TYR A 280 -23.23 -15.27 -5.05
CA TYR A 280 -23.65 -16.36 -5.93
C TYR A 280 -24.42 -15.83 -7.13
N ASP A 281 -24.14 -16.39 -8.31
CA ASP A 281 -24.94 -16.22 -9.52
C ASP A 281 -25.82 -17.47 -9.72
N VAL A 282 -27.13 -17.29 -9.62
CA VAL A 282 -28.11 -18.38 -9.81
C VAL A 282 -28.89 -18.26 -11.14
N SER A 283 -28.47 -17.35 -12.03
CA SER A 283 -29.10 -17.20 -13.35
C SER A 283 -28.84 -18.43 -14.26
N ALA A 284 -29.66 -18.62 -15.24
CA ALA A 284 -29.43 -19.67 -16.27
C ALA A 284 -28.16 -19.42 -17.11
N GLU A 285 -27.77 -18.13 -17.25
CA GLU A 285 -26.58 -17.69 -18.00
C GLU A 285 -25.30 -17.64 -17.17
N ARG A 286 -25.26 -18.22 -15.94
CA ARG A 286 -24.08 -18.23 -15.09
C ARG A 286 -22.86 -18.86 -15.78
N VAL A 287 -21.71 -18.22 -15.65
CA VAL A 287 -20.46 -18.67 -16.30
C VAL A 287 -19.91 -19.95 -15.66
N GLN A 288 -20.18 -20.16 -14.36
CA GLN A 288 -19.74 -21.31 -13.60
C GLN A 288 -20.92 -21.92 -12.82
N ASP A 289 -20.90 -23.23 -12.64
CA ASP A 289 -21.93 -23.92 -11.89
C ASP A 289 -21.87 -23.59 -10.38
N VAL A 290 -22.91 -23.99 -9.65
CA VAL A 290 -23.03 -23.74 -8.21
C VAL A 290 -21.94 -24.47 -7.41
N VAL A 291 -21.51 -25.64 -7.87
CA VAL A 291 -20.44 -26.43 -7.21
C VAL A 291 -19.12 -25.67 -7.25
N TYR A 292 -18.77 -25.10 -8.41
CA TYR A 292 -17.58 -24.28 -8.54
C TYR A 292 -17.64 -23.03 -7.65
N GLN A 293 -18.77 -22.35 -7.62
CA GLN A 293 -18.99 -21.17 -6.79
C GLN A 293 -18.84 -21.51 -5.30
N THR A 294 -19.36 -22.66 -4.87
CA THR A 294 -19.25 -23.15 -3.49
C THR A 294 -17.79 -23.46 -3.11
N ARG A 295 -17.03 -24.09 -4.01
CA ARG A 295 -15.59 -24.34 -3.81
C ARG A 295 -14.81 -23.02 -3.69
N LEU A 296 -15.14 -22.03 -4.48
CA LEU A 296 -14.55 -20.69 -4.38
C LEU A 296 -14.87 -20.04 -3.04
N LEU A 297 -16.12 -20.12 -2.59
CA LEU A 297 -16.52 -19.62 -1.27
C LEU A 297 -15.73 -20.32 -0.14
N GLU A 298 -15.62 -21.63 -0.19
CA GLU A 298 -14.87 -22.41 0.81
C GLU A 298 -13.39 -22.03 0.83
N ASP A 299 -12.79 -21.83 -0.34
CA ASP A 299 -11.41 -21.40 -0.48
C ASP A 299 -11.19 -19.99 0.15
N ILE A 300 -12.11 -19.06 -0.05
CA ILE A 300 -12.10 -17.74 0.56
C ILE A 300 -12.26 -17.82 2.08
N ILE A 301 -13.19 -18.66 2.57
CA ILE A 301 -13.37 -18.85 4.01
C ILE A 301 -12.09 -19.35 4.66
N ARG A 302 -11.48 -20.41 4.12
CA ARG A 302 -10.28 -21.05 4.69
C ARG A 302 -9.04 -20.16 4.63
N ASN A 303 -8.84 -19.51 3.50
CA ASN A 303 -7.59 -18.80 3.22
C ASN A 303 -7.61 -17.33 3.63
N ILE A 304 -8.80 -16.73 3.74
CA ILE A 304 -8.94 -15.31 4.08
C ILE A 304 -9.71 -15.14 5.39
N ALA A 305 -10.98 -15.54 5.43
CA ALA A 305 -11.86 -15.20 6.52
C ALA A 305 -11.40 -15.75 7.87
N LEU A 306 -11.07 -17.04 7.95
CA LEU A 306 -10.60 -17.69 9.18
C LEU A 306 -9.25 -17.15 9.64
N LYS A 307 -8.34 -16.86 8.71
CA LYS A 307 -6.99 -16.38 9.05
C LYS A 307 -6.99 -14.96 9.60
N ASN A 308 -7.97 -14.14 9.20
CA ASN A 308 -8.03 -12.73 9.58
C ASN A 308 -9.20 -12.41 10.52
N GLY A 309 -9.96 -13.41 10.98
CA GLY A 309 -11.10 -13.23 11.87
C GLY A 309 -12.25 -12.42 11.26
N VAL A 310 -12.42 -12.46 9.92
CA VAL A 310 -13.42 -11.65 9.19
C VAL A 310 -14.66 -12.50 8.91
N LYS A 311 -15.84 -11.86 8.93
CA LYS A 311 -17.09 -12.53 8.55
C LYS A 311 -17.28 -12.54 7.04
N VAL A 312 -17.94 -13.58 6.53
CA VAL A 312 -18.37 -13.72 5.13
C VAL A 312 -19.88 -13.65 5.08
N VAL A 313 -20.39 -12.61 4.42
CA VAL A 313 -21.83 -12.46 4.14
C VAL A 313 -22.10 -13.09 2.79
N ILE A 314 -23.06 -14.00 2.72
CA ILE A 314 -23.48 -14.65 1.48
C ILE A 314 -24.70 -13.95 0.91
N ALA A 315 -24.62 -13.52 -0.35
CA ALA A 315 -25.76 -13.06 -1.12
C ALA A 315 -25.98 -13.92 -2.38
N ILE A 316 -27.21 -14.33 -2.58
CA ILE A 316 -27.68 -15.02 -3.78
C ILE A 316 -28.21 -13.96 -4.73
N ASN A 317 -27.44 -13.66 -5.78
CA ASN A 317 -27.76 -12.58 -6.73
C ASN A 317 -28.48 -13.11 -7.98
N LYS A 318 -29.10 -12.20 -8.71
CA LYS A 318 -29.88 -12.43 -9.93
C LYS A 318 -31.14 -13.30 -9.68
N ILE A 319 -31.75 -13.14 -8.49
CA ILE A 319 -32.98 -13.87 -8.13
C ILE A 319 -34.15 -13.58 -9.08
N ASP A 320 -34.12 -12.44 -9.75
CA ASP A 320 -35.12 -12.02 -10.76
C ASP A 320 -35.09 -12.83 -12.06
N VAL A 321 -33.98 -13.52 -12.33
CA VAL A 321 -33.78 -14.42 -13.50
C VAL A 321 -33.18 -15.76 -13.03
N ALA A 322 -33.53 -16.19 -11.85
CA ALA A 322 -32.99 -17.40 -11.24
C ALA A 322 -33.42 -18.68 -11.96
N ASP A 323 -32.46 -19.56 -12.17
CA ASP A 323 -32.71 -20.96 -12.49
C ASP A 323 -33.15 -21.68 -11.19
N ARG A 324 -34.30 -22.30 -11.19
CA ARG A 324 -34.87 -22.95 -10.02
C ARG A 324 -33.98 -24.05 -9.44
N GLU A 325 -33.38 -24.87 -10.27
CA GLU A 325 -32.49 -25.95 -9.88
C GLU A 325 -31.20 -25.40 -9.25
N ALA A 326 -30.59 -24.39 -9.88
CA ALA A 326 -29.41 -23.72 -9.33
C ALA A 326 -29.70 -23.06 -8.00
N LEU A 327 -30.83 -22.38 -7.87
CA LEU A 327 -31.25 -21.75 -6.62
C LEU A 327 -31.41 -22.77 -5.49
N GLN A 328 -32.09 -23.90 -5.75
CA GLN A 328 -32.30 -24.95 -4.77
C GLN A 328 -30.96 -25.59 -4.35
N LYS A 329 -30.09 -25.92 -5.32
CA LYS A 329 -28.75 -26.44 -5.04
C LYS A 329 -27.91 -25.45 -4.23
N THR A 330 -28.00 -24.16 -4.55
CA THR A 330 -27.27 -23.10 -3.80
C THR A 330 -27.67 -23.09 -2.33
N TYR A 331 -28.94 -23.18 -2.01
CA TYR A 331 -29.39 -23.27 -0.61
C TYR A 331 -28.84 -24.50 0.10
N GLN A 332 -28.89 -25.68 -0.54
CA GLN A 332 -28.33 -26.91 0.04
C GLN A 332 -26.86 -26.77 0.39
N TYR A 333 -26.04 -26.28 -0.55
CA TYR A 333 -24.61 -26.06 -0.29
C TYR A 333 -24.34 -25.00 0.76
N ILE A 334 -25.11 -23.91 0.80
CA ILE A 334 -24.96 -22.89 1.82
C ILE A 334 -25.25 -23.46 3.21
N GLU A 335 -26.28 -24.32 3.38
CA GLU A 335 -26.54 -24.98 4.65
C GLU A 335 -25.40 -25.91 5.11
N GLU A 336 -24.76 -26.62 4.18
CA GLU A 336 -23.56 -27.41 4.48
C GLU A 336 -22.40 -26.54 4.92
N ILE A 337 -22.15 -25.42 4.22
CA ILE A 337 -21.11 -24.44 4.55
C ILE A 337 -21.38 -23.81 5.92
N LYS A 338 -22.62 -23.44 6.23
CA LYS A 338 -23.02 -22.89 7.52
C LYS A 338 -22.79 -23.87 8.67
N LYS A 339 -23.17 -25.15 8.49
CA LYS A 339 -22.88 -26.19 9.49
C LYS A 339 -21.39 -26.31 9.80
N LYS A 340 -20.54 -26.13 8.79
CA LYS A 340 -19.07 -26.27 8.91
C LYS A 340 -18.37 -25.01 9.42
N TYR A 341 -18.91 -23.82 9.11
CA TYR A 341 -18.28 -22.52 9.36
C TYR A 341 -19.24 -21.51 10.01
N ASP A 342 -20.10 -21.97 10.92
CA ASP A 342 -21.18 -21.17 11.54
C ASP A 342 -20.68 -19.85 12.15
N SER A 343 -19.54 -19.91 12.83
CA SER A 343 -18.95 -18.72 13.44
C SER A 343 -18.44 -17.66 12.46
N VAL A 344 -18.34 -17.97 11.16
CA VAL A 344 -17.73 -17.09 10.13
C VAL A 344 -18.76 -16.63 9.08
N VAL A 345 -19.77 -17.44 8.80
CA VAL A 345 -20.70 -17.24 7.67
C VAL A 345 -22.03 -16.64 8.13
N VAL A 346 -22.50 -15.63 7.40
CA VAL A 346 -23.76 -14.92 7.66
C VAL A 346 -24.64 -14.93 6.40
N GLY A 347 -25.93 -15.08 6.55
CA GLY A 347 -26.89 -15.12 5.43
C GLY A 347 -27.46 -16.53 5.19
N PRO A 348 -27.97 -16.87 3.99
CA PRO A 348 -27.90 -16.09 2.74
C PRO A 348 -28.97 -14.97 2.64
N TYR A 349 -28.66 -13.97 1.79
CA TYR A 349 -29.56 -12.89 1.42
C TYR A 349 -29.89 -12.98 -0.09
N ASN A 350 -31.17 -13.01 -0.41
CA ASN A 350 -31.61 -13.03 -1.82
C ASN A 350 -31.66 -11.61 -2.38
N ILE A 351 -30.93 -11.37 -3.45
CA ILE A 351 -30.85 -10.04 -4.05
C ILE A 351 -30.95 -10.06 -5.58
N SER A 352 -31.39 -8.95 -6.15
CA SER A 352 -31.10 -8.58 -7.52
C SER A 352 -30.35 -7.26 -7.51
N ALA A 353 -29.04 -7.32 -7.74
CA ALA A 353 -28.21 -6.12 -7.81
C ALA A 353 -28.69 -5.17 -8.91
N LEU A 354 -29.20 -5.70 -10.02
CA LEU A 354 -29.72 -4.91 -11.15
C LEU A 354 -31.03 -4.20 -10.79
N LYS A 355 -31.99 -4.91 -10.13
CA LYS A 355 -33.31 -4.35 -9.79
C LYS A 355 -33.37 -3.69 -8.42
N GLY A 356 -32.37 -3.92 -7.55
CA GLY A 356 -32.33 -3.41 -6.20
C GLY A 356 -33.15 -4.22 -5.18
N ILE A 357 -33.65 -5.40 -5.58
CA ILE A 357 -34.44 -6.26 -4.69
C ILE A 357 -33.53 -6.84 -3.60
N GLY A 358 -33.97 -6.81 -2.33
CA GLY A 358 -33.24 -7.40 -1.19
C GLY A 358 -31.97 -6.68 -0.78
N VAL A 359 -31.55 -5.64 -1.49
CA VAL A 359 -30.25 -4.95 -1.27
C VAL A 359 -30.21 -4.19 0.06
N GLU A 360 -31.34 -3.60 0.46
CA GLU A 360 -31.42 -2.88 1.75
C GLU A 360 -31.25 -3.84 2.94
N GLN A 361 -31.83 -5.03 2.87
CA GLN A 361 -31.67 -6.06 3.89
C GLN A 361 -30.21 -6.52 3.99
N LEU A 362 -29.55 -6.71 2.85
CA LEU A 362 -28.12 -7.03 2.79
C LEU A 362 -27.27 -5.93 3.44
N LEU A 363 -27.54 -4.66 3.12
CA LEU A 363 -26.82 -3.53 3.70
C LEU A 363 -27.01 -3.42 5.21
N ASN A 364 -28.23 -3.65 5.72
CA ASN A 364 -28.49 -3.67 7.14
C ASN A 364 -27.66 -4.72 7.88
N GLU A 365 -27.38 -5.85 7.26
CA GLU A 365 -26.54 -6.88 7.86
C GLU A 365 -25.06 -6.52 7.77
N LEU A 366 -24.59 -6.04 6.60
CA LEU A 366 -23.22 -5.61 6.44
C LEU A 366 -22.80 -4.56 7.47
N ILE A 367 -23.63 -3.53 7.70
CA ILE A 367 -23.29 -2.47 8.67
C ILE A 367 -23.19 -2.95 10.12
N LYS A 368 -23.86 -4.05 10.51
CA LYS A 368 -23.72 -4.63 11.85
C LYS A 368 -22.36 -5.28 12.08
N LEU A 369 -21.73 -5.72 11.00
CA LEU A 369 -20.42 -6.39 11.02
C LEU A 369 -19.25 -5.40 10.92
N LEU A 370 -19.53 -4.18 10.45
CA LEU A 370 -18.50 -3.16 10.29
C LEU A 370 -18.26 -2.43 11.62
N PRO A 371 -17.01 -2.00 11.87
CA PRO A 371 -16.71 -1.19 13.04
C PRO A 371 -17.55 0.10 13.03
N SER A 372 -18.30 0.32 14.10
CA SER A 372 -19.06 1.55 14.29
C SER A 372 -18.09 2.73 14.46
N LYS A 373 -18.41 3.88 13.86
CA LYS A 373 -17.77 5.12 14.26
C LYS A 373 -18.16 5.38 15.72
N GLY A 374 -17.18 5.28 16.64
CA GLY A 374 -17.32 5.82 17.98
C GLY A 374 -17.44 7.35 17.94
#